data_f35b43ef0cc4a4a7160bd0620ffc7d80
#
_entry.id   f35b43ef0cc4a4a7160bd0620ffc7d80
#
_cell.length_a   1.000
_cell.length_b   1.000
_cell.length_c   1.000
_cell.angle_alpha   90.00
_cell.angle_beta   90.00
_cell.angle_gamma   90.00
#
_symmetry.space_group_name_H-M   'P 1'
#
loop_
_entity.id
_entity.type
_entity.pdbx_description
1 polymer ?
#
loop_
_entity_poly.entity_id
_entity_poly.type
_entity_poly.pdbx_seq_one_letter_code
_entity_poly.pdbx_strand_id
1 'polypeptide(L)'
;YYCKARYAKNFTHILAEVKDIPLNEDGIKHLVLDNGQKLTADLFIDCTGFRSLLLGQTFKVPFNSLEKLIPNNIAWATKIPYTNPEKQIVNYTNCTAIENGWVWEIPLWSRMGSGYVFSDKFISTEDALKEFKRCLIKKGYENVEDLEYRLIPMRCGAHSQLWIKNTCAIGLSAGF
;
A
#
# COMPACT_ATOMS: atom_id res chain seq x y z
N TYR A 1 2.23 -5.19 18.73
CA TYR A 1 2.00 -5.52 20.15
C TYR A 1 1.70 -7.00 20.35
N TYR A 2 0.75 -7.58 19.62
CA TYR A 2 0.34 -8.99 19.73
C TYR A 2 1.51 -9.98 19.54
N CYS A 3 2.31 -9.81 18.49
CA CYS A 3 3.45 -10.69 18.23
C CYS A 3 4.49 -10.65 19.35
N LYS A 4 4.81 -9.46 19.88
CA LYS A 4 5.71 -9.31 21.03
C LYS A 4 5.16 -10.01 22.29
N ALA A 5 3.86 -9.87 22.55
CA ALA A 5 3.23 -10.47 23.72
C ALA A 5 3.17 -12.01 23.64
N ARG A 6 2.86 -12.54 22.44
CA ARG A 6 2.62 -13.99 22.28
C ARG A 6 3.88 -14.79 21.89
N TYR A 7 4.80 -14.17 21.16
CA TYR A 7 5.95 -14.84 20.55
C TYR A 7 7.29 -14.23 20.96
N ALA A 8 7.37 -13.61 22.13
CA ALA A 8 8.54 -12.84 22.59
C ALA A 8 9.89 -13.55 22.41
N LYS A 9 9.92 -14.87 22.53
CA LYS A 9 11.16 -15.66 22.35
C LYS A 9 11.56 -15.87 20.88
N ASN A 10 10.60 -15.80 19.96
CA ASN A 10 10.78 -16.10 18.54
C ASN A 10 10.43 -14.92 17.63
N PHE A 11 10.25 -13.72 18.19
CA PHE A 11 9.89 -12.53 17.45
C PHE A 11 10.76 -11.34 17.83
N THR A 12 11.46 -10.80 16.85
CA THR A 12 12.26 -9.56 17.00
C THR A 12 11.69 -8.48 16.11
N HIS A 13 11.38 -7.31 16.68
CA HIS A 13 11.01 -6.11 15.95
C HIS A 13 12.17 -5.12 15.97
N ILE A 14 12.69 -4.80 14.79
CA ILE A 14 13.80 -3.86 14.61
C ILE A 14 13.25 -2.62 13.90
N LEU A 15 13.35 -1.46 14.55
CA LEU A 15 12.99 -0.17 13.98
C LEU A 15 14.26 0.43 13.37
N ALA A 16 14.47 0.21 12.08
CA ALA A 16 15.64 0.68 11.35
C ALA A 16 15.34 0.75 9.84
N GLU A 17 16.16 1.49 9.10
CA GLU A 17 16.10 1.58 7.65
C GLU A 17 17.14 0.67 7.00
N VAL A 18 16.74 -0.08 5.97
CA VAL A 18 17.69 -0.88 5.17
C VAL A 18 18.44 0.06 4.24
N LYS A 19 19.76 0.05 4.32
CA LYS A 19 20.67 0.91 3.53
C LYS A 19 21.34 0.17 2.39
N ASP A 20 21.68 -1.11 2.58
CA ASP A 20 22.36 -1.91 1.56
C ASP A 20 21.92 -3.38 1.62
N ILE A 21 21.97 -4.07 0.48
CA ILE A 21 21.49 -5.43 0.30
C ILE A 21 22.50 -6.22 -0.57
N PRO A 22 23.61 -6.66 -0.01
CA PRO A 22 24.58 -7.47 -0.73
C PRO A 22 24.00 -8.82 -1.15
N LEU A 23 24.25 -9.21 -2.40
CA LEU A 23 23.86 -10.50 -2.96
C LEU A 23 25.04 -11.46 -3.01
N ASN A 24 24.72 -12.76 -3.02
CA ASN A 24 25.62 -13.86 -3.34
C ASN A 24 24.93 -14.87 -4.28
N GLU A 25 25.52 -16.03 -4.50
CA GLU A 25 24.94 -17.07 -5.37
C GLU A 25 23.59 -17.58 -4.87
N ASP A 26 23.35 -17.60 -3.56
CA ASP A 26 22.12 -18.10 -2.94
C ASP A 26 21.02 -17.02 -2.81
N GLY A 27 21.35 -15.75 -3.07
CA GLY A 27 20.40 -14.63 -3.01
C GLY A 27 20.90 -13.48 -2.13
N ILE A 28 20.04 -12.97 -1.22
CA ILE A 28 20.42 -11.95 -0.25
C ILE A 28 21.33 -12.56 0.80
N LYS A 29 22.57 -12.05 0.89
CA LYS A 29 23.54 -12.48 1.89
C LYS A 29 23.17 -11.95 3.30
N HIS A 30 22.80 -10.68 3.38
CA HIS A 30 22.29 -10.00 4.59
C HIS A 30 21.71 -8.65 4.23
N LEU A 31 20.91 -8.07 5.13
CA LEU A 31 20.49 -6.67 5.06
C LEU A 31 21.44 -5.84 5.92
N VAL A 32 21.86 -4.68 5.43
CA VAL A 32 22.63 -3.69 6.19
C VAL A 32 21.68 -2.58 6.61
N LEU A 33 21.57 -2.33 7.91
CA LEU A 33 20.71 -1.31 8.49
C LEU A 33 21.46 0.03 8.63
N ASP A 34 20.72 1.11 8.81
CA ASP A 34 21.24 2.47 9.00
C ASP A 34 22.16 2.61 10.24
N ASN A 35 21.98 1.76 11.25
CA ASN A 35 22.83 1.67 12.43
C ASN A 35 24.08 0.79 12.25
N GLY A 36 24.33 0.27 11.03
CA GLY A 36 25.44 -0.63 10.69
C GLY A 36 25.20 -2.12 11.04
N GLN A 37 24.10 -2.46 11.70
CA GLN A 37 23.74 -3.85 11.99
C GLN A 37 23.50 -4.63 10.69
N LYS A 38 23.96 -5.89 10.67
CA LYS A 38 23.71 -6.82 9.58
C LYS A 38 22.69 -7.89 10.03
N LEU A 39 21.67 -8.11 9.21
CA LEU A 39 20.63 -9.11 9.45
C LEU A 39 20.77 -10.23 8.41
N THR A 40 20.97 -11.45 8.86
CA THR A 40 20.96 -12.66 8.04
C THR A 40 19.68 -13.44 8.28
N ALA A 41 19.18 -14.11 7.25
CA ALA A 41 18.04 -15.02 7.32
C ALA A 41 18.10 -16.05 6.21
N ASP A 42 17.41 -17.17 6.39
CA ASP A 42 17.26 -18.21 5.36
C ASP A 42 16.24 -17.79 4.29
N LEU A 43 15.26 -16.95 4.68
CA LEU A 43 14.23 -16.42 3.80
C LEU A 43 13.96 -14.94 4.12
N PHE A 44 13.86 -14.12 3.07
CA PHE A 44 13.45 -12.72 3.14
C PHE A 44 12.09 -12.54 2.49
N ILE A 45 11.15 -11.91 3.21
CA ILE A 45 9.83 -11.59 2.67
C ILE A 45 9.75 -10.08 2.42
N ASP A 46 9.64 -9.70 1.15
CA ASP A 46 9.51 -8.30 0.73
C ASP A 46 8.07 -7.82 0.94
N CYS A 47 7.86 -7.01 1.98
CA CYS A 47 6.61 -6.32 2.28
C CYS A 47 6.76 -4.79 2.13
N THR A 48 7.69 -4.31 1.30
CA THR A 48 8.04 -2.89 1.19
C THR A 48 7.07 -2.08 0.32
N GLY A 49 5.92 -2.65 -0.02
CA GLY A 49 4.87 -2.00 -0.79
C GLY A 49 5.30 -1.72 -2.23
N PHE A 50 4.78 -0.67 -2.83
CA PHE A 50 5.12 -0.27 -4.21
C PHE A 50 6.61 -0.02 -4.45
N ARG A 51 7.41 0.16 -3.40
CA ARG A 51 8.88 0.27 -3.51
C ARG A 51 9.52 -1.02 -4.02
N SER A 52 8.95 -2.18 -3.65
CA SER A 52 9.47 -3.52 -4.00
C SER A 52 11.00 -3.57 -3.86
N LEU A 53 11.47 -3.27 -2.65
CA LEU A 53 12.88 -3.01 -2.38
C LEU A 53 13.77 -4.22 -2.69
N LEU A 54 13.32 -5.41 -2.28
CA LEU A 54 14.11 -6.62 -2.48
C LEU A 54 13.89 -7.17 -3.89
N LEU A 55 12.63 -7.44 -4.25
CA LEU A 55 12.31 -8.09 -5.52
C LEU A 55 12.56 -7.18 -6.72
N GLY A 56 12.00 -5.96 -6.70
CA GLY A 56 12.05 -5.03 -7.82
C GLY A 56 13.37 -4.29 -7.92
N GLN A 57 13.86 -3.69 -6.82
CA GLN A 57 15.06 -2.85 -6.88
C GLN A 57 16.35 -3.65 -6.78
N THR A 58 16.43 -4.65 -5.88
CA THR A 58 17.65 -5.42 -5.66
C THR A 58 17.83 -6.53 -6.69
N PHE A 59 16.83 -7.41 -6.86
CA PHE A 59 16.90 -8.48 -7.86
C PHE A 59 16.53 -8.03 -9.28
N LYS A 60 15.97 -6.83 -9.44
CA LYS A 60 15.56 -6.27 -10.74
C LYS A 60 14.61 -7.20 -11.53
N VAL A 61 13.74 -7.90 -10.79
CA VAL A 61 12.73 -8.75 -11.44
C VAL A 61 11.80 -7.88 -12.28
N PRO A 62 11.58 -8.21 -13.57
CA PRO A 62 10.74 -7.42 -14.46
C PRO A 62 9.31 -7.26 -13.93
N PHE A 63 8.73 -6.08 -14.11
CA PHE A 63 7.35 -5.77 -13.77
C PHE A 63 6.49 -5.76 -15.03
N ASN A 64 5.47 -6.63 -15.07
CA ASN A 64 4.50 -6.72 -16.17
C ASN A 64 3.36 -5.74 -15.89
N SER A 65 3.37 -4.60 -16.56
CA SER A 65 2.33 -3.59 -16.43
C SER A 65 1.03 -4.03 -17.09
N LEU A 66 -0.09 -3.83 -16.39
CA LEU A 66 -1.46 -3.99 -16.89
C LEU A 66 -2.11 -2.65 -17.26
N GLU A 67 -1.37 -1.56 -17.35
CA GLU A 67 -1.87 -0.20 -17.60
C GLU A 67 -2.75 -0.09 -18.85
N LYS A 68 -2.48 -0.90 -19.88
CA LYS A 68 -3.31 -0.94 -21.10
C LYS A 68 -4.71 -1.51 -20.89
N LEU A 69 -4.88 -2.33 -19.85
CA LEU A 69 -6.15 -2.97 -19.50
C LEU A 69 -6.82 -2.25 -18.32
N ILE A 70 -6.00 -1.84 -17.35
CA ILE A 70 -6.44 -1.15 -16.13
C ILE A 70 -5.66 0.16 -16.03
N PRO A 71 -6.19 1.27 -16.58
CA PRO A 71 -5.44 2.52 -16.71
C PRO A 71 -5.33 3.31 -15.39
N ASN A 72 -5.96 2.86 -14.33
CA ASN A 72 -5.92 3.54 -13.03
C ASN A 72 -4.52 3.48 -12.43
N ASN A 73 -3.91 4.64 -12.19
CA ASN A 73 -2.51 4.74 -11.78
C ASN A 73 -2.28 5.67 -10.59
N ILE A 74 -3.36 6.21 -10.03
CA ILE A 74 -3.29 7.20 -8.96
C ILE A 74 -4.51 7.06 -8.04
N ALA A 75 -4.34 7.37 -6.75
CA ALA A 75 -5.44 7.47 -5.82
C ALA A 75 -5.29 8.66 -4.88
N TRP A 76 -6.39 9.34 -4.58
CA TRP A 76 -6.53 10.15 -3.38
C TRP A 76 -6.96 9.27 -2.21
N ALA A 77 -6.33 9.41 -1.06
CA ALA A 77 -6.70 8.69 0.15
C ALA A 77 -6.89 9.65 1.32
N THR A 78 -7.85 9.33 2.18
CA THR A 78 -8.16 10.12 3.38
C THR A 78 -8.59 9.22 4.54
N LYS A 79 -8.61 9.81 5.73
CA LYS A 79 -9.05 9.20 6.98
C LYS A 79 -10.25 9.99 7.49
N ILE A 80 -11.41 9.38 7.57
CA ILE A 80 -12.65 10.04 7.98
C ILE A 80 -12.98 9.59 9.40
N PRO A 81 -13.00 10.49 10.39
CA PRO A 81 -13.47 10.18 11.75
C PRO A 81 -14.91 9.69 11.73
N TYR A 82 -15.25 8.76 12.60
CA TYR A 82 -16.65 8.37 12.80
C TYR A 82 -17.39 9.44 13.60
N THR A 83 -18.60 9.78 13.16
CA THR A 83 -19.58 10.56 13.93
C THR A 83 -20.52 9.64 14.71
N ASN A 84 -20.77 8.44 14.19
CA ASN A 84 -21.56 7.39 14.85
C ASN A 84 -20.96 6.00 14.56
N PRO A 85 -19.97 5.55 15.38
CA PRO A 85 -19.29 4.27 15.14
C PRO A 85 -20.22 3.06 15.06
N GLU A 86 -21.28 3.01 15.89
CA GLU A 86 -22.23 1.89 15.93
C GLU A 86 -22.96 1.68 14.60
N LYS A 87 -23.21 2.74 13.86
CA LYS A 87 -23.87 2.68 12.53
C LYS A 87 -22.89 2.61 11.37
N GLN A 88 -21.67 3.14 11.54
CA GLN A 88 -20.70 3.30 10.45
C GLN A 88 -19.69 2.16 10.37
N ILE A 89 -19.46 1.42 11.48
CA ILE A 89 -18.57 0.25 11.47
C ILE A 89 -19.37 -0.95 10.97
N VAL A 90 -19.12 -1.32 9.72
CA VAL A 90 -19.67 -2.52 9.08
C VAL A 90 -18.55 -3.51 8.76
N ASN A 91 -18.89 -4.76 8.50
CA ASN A 91 -17.92 -5.84 8.28
C ASN A 91 -17.57 -6.06 6.79
N TYR A 92 -17.78 -5.06 5.96
CA TYR A 92 -17.46 -5.10 4.53
C TYR A 92 -16.83 -3.81 4.05
N THR A 93 -16.07 -3.90 2.97
CA THR A 93 -15.61 -2.75 2.19
C THR A 93 -16.68 -2.36 1.18
N ASN A 94 -17.02 -1.08 1.13
CA ASN A 94 -17.90 -0.53 0.12
C ASN A 94 -17.05 0.04 -1.04
N CYS A 95 -17.43 -0.29 -2.28
CA CYS A 95 -16.82 0.24 -3.48
C CYS A 95 -17.89 0.87 -4.36
N THR A 96 -17.73 2.15 -4.68
CA THR A 96 -18.69 2.93 -5.44
C THR A 96 -18.02 3.47 -6.71
N ALA A 97 -18.54 3.12 -7.89
CA ALA A 97 -18.12 3.74 -9.14
C ALA A 97 -18.62 5.19 -9.20
N ILE A 98 -17.77 6.09 -9.64
CA ILE A 98 -18.08 7.48 -9.91
C ILE A 98 -17.60 7.85 -11.32
N GLU A 99 -17.66 9.10 -11.72
CA GLU A 99 -17.51 9.51 -13.13
C GLU A 99 -16.18 9.08 -13.77
N ASN A 100 -15.04 9.29 -13.08
CA ASN A 100 -13.71 9.02 -13.62
C ASN A 100 -12.93 7.92 -12.87
N GLY A 101 -13.64 7.10 -12.08
CA GLY A 101 -13.01 6.02 -11.34
C GLY A 101 -13.93 5.43 -10.27
N TRP A 102 -13.36 5.04 -9.12
CA TRP A 102 -14.13 4.41 -8.05
C TRP A 102 -13.60 4.76 -6.66
N VAL A 103 -14.50 4.86 -5.72
CA VAL A 103 -14.22 5.19 -4.31
C VAL A 103 -14.34 3.92 -3.47
N TRP A 104 -13.32 3.65 -2.63
CA TRP A 104 -13.43 2.64 -1.57
C TRP A 104 -13.74 3.28 -0.23
N GLU A 105 -14.42 2.52 0.64
CA GLU A 105 -14.68 2.84 2.03
C GLU A 105 -14.41 1.57 2.86
N ILE A 106 -13.38 1.62 3.70
CA ILE A 106 -12.94 0.50 4.53
C ILE A 106 -13.14 0.88 6.00
N PRO A 107 -14.13 0.29 6.68
CA PRO A 107 -14.33 0.51 8.11
C PRO A 107 -13.18 -0.08 8.92
N LEU A 108 -12.52 0.77 9.69
CA LEU A 108 -11.49 0.38 10.65
C LEU A 108 -12.00 0.65 12.06
N TRP A 109 -11.35 0.12 13.09
CA TRP A 109 -11.77 0.31 14.48
C TRP A 109 -11.90 1.77 14.93
N SER A 110 -11.05 2.66 14.41
CA SER A 110 -10.97 4.06 14.86
C SER A 110 -11.44 5.09 13.82
N ARG A 111 -11.70 4.67 12.59
CA ARG A 111 -12.02 5.59 11.48
C ARG A 111 -12.50 4.84 10.25
N MET A 112 -13.14 5.54 9.32
CA MET A 112 -13.31 5.09 7.94
C MET A 112 -12.05 5.41 7.15
N GLY A 113 -11.41 4.41 6.54
CA GLY A 113 -10.41 4.60 5.51
C GLY A 113 -11.12 4.76 4.17
N SER A 114 -10.90 5.85 3.45
CA SER A 114 -11.53 6.07 2.15
C SER A 114 -10.53 6.59 1.15
N GLY A 115 -10.78 6.33 -0.13
CA GLY A 115 -10.02 6.91 -1.21
C GLY A 115 -10.66 6.70 -2.56
N TYR A 116 -10.15 7.45 -3.52
CA TYR A 116 -10.64 7.51 -4.88
C TYR A 116 -9.54 7.11 -5.86
N VAL A 117 -9.74 6.01 -6.56
CA VAL A 117 -8.84 5.49 -7.61
C VAL A 117 -9.29 6.05 -8.96
N PHE A 118 -8.36 6.64 -9.69
CA PHE A 118 -8.60 7.23 -11.01
C PHE A 118 -7.37 7.12 -11.91
N SER A 119 -7.47 7.61 -13.13
CA SER A 119 -6.34 7.72 -14.07
C SER A 119 -6.09 9.18 -14.40
N ASP A 120 -4.83 9.63 -14.27
CA ASP A 120 -4.39 10.98 -14.65
C ASP A 120 -4.46 11.25 -16.17
N LYS A 121 -4.72 10.22 -16.97
CA LYS A 121 -4.98 10.35 -18.40
C LYS A 121 -6.37 10.92 -18.71
N PHE A 122 -7.32 10.80 -17.80
CA PHE A 122 -8.72 11.16 -18.03
C PHE A 122 -9.19 12.35 -17.19
N ILE A 123 -8.56 12.59 -16.04
CA ILE A 123 -8.90 13.68 -15.13
C ILE A 123 -7.65 14.20 -14.43
N SER A 124 -7.54 15.51 -14.21
CA SER A 124 -6.45 16.09 -13.42
C SER A 124 -6.54 15.66 -11.95
N THR A 125 -5.41 15.67 -11.25
CA THR A 125 -5.38 15.35 -9.79
C THR A 125 -6.25 16.30 -8.98
N GLU A 126 -6.29 17.58 -9.35
CA GLU A 126 -7.07 18.62 -8.69
C GLU A 126 -8.58 18.41 -8.90
N ASP A 127 -9.02 18.10 -10.12
CA ASP A 127 -10.43 17.85 -10.40
C ASP A 127 -10.91 16.53 -9.86
N ALA A 128 -10.03 15.51 -9.84
CA ALA A 128 -10.29 14.25 -9.16
C ALA A 128 -10.50 14.46 -7.65
N LEU A 129 -9.73 15.33 -6.99
CA LEU A 129 -9.97 15.66 -5.60
C LEU A 129 -11.31 16.33 -5.37
N LYS A 130 -11.71 17.27 -6.26
CA LYS A 130 -13.03 17.91 -6.19
C LYS A 130 -14.16 16.88 -6.37
N GLU A 131 -14.01 15.96 -7.33
CA GLU A 131 -14.96 14.87 -7.56
C GLU A 131 -15.08 13.96 -6.34
N PHE A 132 -13.95 13.57 -5.74
CA PHE A 132 -13.91 12.76 -4.52
C PHE A 132 -14.64 13.46 -3.36
N LYS A 133 -14.33 14.73 -3.10
CA LYS A 133 -14.98 15.53 -2.06
C LYS A 133 -16.50 15.61 -2.28
N ARG A 134 -16.95 15.88 -3.50
CA ARG A 134 -18.39 15.87 -3.84
C ARG A 134 -19.04 14.51 -3.57
N CYS A 135 -18.33 13.40 -3.88
CA CYS A 135 -18.81 12.07 -3.57
C CYS A 135 -18.97 11.85 -2.07
N LEU A 136 -17.99 12.25 -1.27
CA LEU A 136 -18.04 12.12 0.20
C LEU A 136 -19.21 12.96 0.80
N ILE A 137 -19.38 14.20 0.34
CA ILE A 137 -20.51 15.06 0.76
C ILE A 137 -21.85 14.40 0.42
N LYS A 138 -22.00 13.88 -0.82
CA LYS A 138 -23.23 13.18 -1.25
C LYS A 138 -23.52 11.93 -0.40
N LYS A 139 -22.50 11.28 0.14
CA LYS A 139 -22.61 10.13 1.05
C LYS A 139 -22.93 10.54 2.50
N GLY A 140 -23.00 11.83 2.81
CA GLY A 140 -23.34 12.37 4.12
C GLY A 140 -22.14 12.52 5.08
N TYR A 141 -20.91 12.49 4.57
CA TYR A 141 -19.75 12.81 5.40
C TYR A 141 -19.66 14.32 5.65
N GLU A 142 -19.38 14.67 6.89
CA GLU A 142 -19.22 16.06 7.36
C GLU A 142 -17.75 16.49 7.33
N ASN A 143 -17.50 17.80 7.36
CA ASN A 143 -16.16 18.40 7.45
C ASN A 143 -15.18 17.88 6.37
N VAL A 144 -15.69 17.56 5.20
CA VAL A 144 -14.91 16.98 4.09
C VAL A 144 -13.76 17.90 3.65
N GLU A 145 -13.94 19.22 3.75
CA GLU A 145 -12.90 20.20 3.38
C GLU A 145 -11.71 20.21 4.36
N ASP A 146 -11.94 19.82 5.62
CA ASP A 146 -10.93 19.83 6.69
C ASP A 146 -10.13 18.51 6.76
N LEU A 147 -10.49 17.51 5.94
CA LEU A 147 -9.80 16.22 5.91
C LEU A 147 -8.42 16.36 5.26
N GLU A 148 -7.46 15.61 5.80
CA GLU A 148 -6.15 15.45 5.18
C GLU A 148 -6.25 14.48 3.99
N TYR A 149 -5.87 14.93 2.80
CA TYR A 149 -5.85 14.13 1.58
C TYR A 149 -4.41 13.83 1.16
N ARG A 150 -4.14 12.57 0.87
CA ARG A 150 -2.83 12.10 0.41
C ARG A 150 -2.95 11.51 -1.00
N LEU A 151 -2.15 12.03 -1.93
CA LEU A 151 -2.00 11.46 -3.26
C LEU A 151 -1.07 10.25 -3.21
N ILE A 152 -1.52 9.13 -3.79
CA ILE A 152 -0.78 7.87 -3.82
C ILE A 152 -0.63 7.44 -5.27
N PRO A 153 0.56 7.63 -5.87
CA PRO A 153 0.84 7.02 -7.15
C PRO A 153 0.94 5.50 -7.01
N MET A 154 0.37 4.78 -7.96
CA MET A 154 0.38 3.33 -7.98
C MET A 154 0.58 2.81 -9.40
N ARG A 155 0.92 1.54 -9.52
CA ARG A 155 1.08 0.86 -10.81
C ARG A 155 0.31 -0.45 -10.78
N CYS A 156 -0.59 -0.63 -11.74
CA CYS A 156 -1.31 -1.89 -11.92
C CYS A 156 -0.44 -2.89 -12.68
N GLY A 157 -0.31 -4.08 -12.15
CA GLY A 157 0.49 -5.14 -12.70
C GLY A 157 1.16 -6.00 -11.63
N ALA A 158 2.03 -6.89 -12.04
CA ALA A 158 2.79 -7.75 -11.13
C ALA A 158 4.20 -8.00 -11.64
N HIS A 159 5.11 -8.31 -10.73
CA HIS A 159 6.41 -8.83 -11.13
C HIS A 159 6.26 -10.17 -11.85
N SER A 160 7.09 -10.44 -12.87
CA SER A 160 7.06 -11.67 -13.66
C SER A 160 7.31 -12.93 -12.83
N GLN A 161 7.89 -12.76 -11.65
CA GLN A 161 8.25 -13.82 -10.72
C GLN A 161 8.18 -13.23 -9.31
N LEU A 162 7.48 -13.92 -8.38
CA LEU A 162 7.25 -13.43 -7.02
C LEU A 162 8.22 -14.02 -6.00
N TRP A 163 8.93 -15.07 -6.39
CA TRP A 163 9.95 -15.74 -5.58
C TRP A 163 11.22 -15.92 -6.39
N ILE A 164 12.33 -15.43 -5.87
CA ILE A 164 13.66 -15.62 -6.45
C ILE A 164 14.65 -15.96 -5.34
N LYS A 165 15.35 -17.11 -5.50
CA LYS A 165 16.33 -17.59 -4.51
C LYS A 165 15.72 -17.62 -3.09
N ASN A 166 16.33 -16.93 -2.14
CA ASN A 166 15.87 -16.82 -0.76
C ASN A 166 14.94 -15.61 -0.51
N THR A 167 14.28 -15.08 -1.54
CA THR A 167 13.43 -13.88 -1.40
C THR A 167 12.08 -14.09 -2.06
N CYS A 168 11.01 -13.78 -1.31
CA CYS A 168 9.62 -13.78 -1.77
C CYS A 168 8.99 -12.40 -1.57
N ALA A 169 8.25 -11.88 -2.54
CA ALA A 169 7.48 -10.65 -2.38
C ALA A 169 6.00 -10.96 -2.17
N ILE A 170 5.34 -10.18 -1.31
CA ILE A 170 3.91 -10.27 -1.04
C ILE A 170 3.23 -8.89 -1.03
N GLY A 171 1.91 -8.87 -1.26
CA GLY A 171 1.14 -7.64 -1.32
C GLY A 171 1.64 -6.69 -2.41
N LEU A 172 1.66 -5.39 -2.14
CA LEU A 172 2.06 -4.36 -3.11
C LEU A 172 3.53 -4.44 -3.57
N SER A 173 4.38 -5.21 -2.91
CA SER A 173 5.73 -5.49 -3.38
C SER A 173 5.74 -6.51 -4.52
N ALA A 174 4.73 -7.37 -4.58
CA ALA A 174 4.55 -8.38 -5.63
C ALA A 174 3.81 -7.81 -6.85
N GLY A 175 2.75 -7.01 -6.59
CA GLY A 175 1.90 -6.42 -7.62
C GLY A 175 0.63 -5.80 -7.03
N PHE A 176 -0.16 -5.17 -7.90
CA PHE A 176 -1.43 -4.54 -7.56
C PHE A 176 -2.45 -4.70 -8.69
#